data_57c3f43fa78ab3ea4ea3232a295bcb3f
#
_entry.id   57c3f43fa78ab3ea4ea3232a295bcb3f
#
_cell.length_a   1.000
_cell.length_b   1.000
_cell.length_c   1.000
_cell.angle_alpha   90.00
_cell.angle_beta   90.00
_cell.angle_gamma   90.00
#
_symmetry.space_group_name_H-M   'P 1'
#
loop_
_entity.id
_entity.type
_entity.pdbx_description
1 polymer ?
#
loop_
_entity_poly.entity_id
_entity_poly.type
_entity_poly.pdbx_seq_one_letter_code
_entity_poly.pdbx_strand_id
1 'polypeptide(L)'
;MPRYFFNVNDGLDITDDVGLECASLDAALREAVRYAGALVQESGNRLGLGDTWSLEVREEATASTFCIDLQIRPCVASATEAQCRSAA
;
A
#
# COMPACT_ATOMS: atom_id res chain seq x y z
N MET A 1 9.37 -13.10 17.95
CA MET A 1 8.60 -12.01 17.36
C MET A 1 7.82 -12.55 16.19
N PRO A 2 6.60 -12.09 15.97
CA PRO A 2 5.82 -12.56 14.82
C PRO A 2 6.45 -12.11 13.50
N ARG A 3 6.25 -12.93 12.48
CA ARG A 3 6.76 -12.65 11.14
C ARG A 3 5.60 -12.19 10.27
N TYR A 4 5.84 -11.09 9.53
CA TYR A 4 4.84 -10.50 8.66
C TYR A 4 5.33 -10.57 7.22
N PHE A 5 4.41 -10.87 6.32
CA PHE A 5 4.68 -10.91 4.88
C PHE A 5 4.00 -9.76 4.19
N PHE A 6 4.70 -9.11 3.29
CA PHE A 6 4.27 -7.90 2.61
C PHE A 6 4.10 -8.20 1.13
N ASN A 7 2.88 -8.48 0.73
CA ASN A 7 2.55 -8.89 -0.64
C ASN A 7 1.99 -7.71 -1.42
N VAL A 8 2.53 -7.46 -2.59
CA VAL A 8 2.15 -6.31 -3.43
C VAL A 8 1.36 -6.78 -4.63
N ASN A 9 0.30 -6.05 -4.95
CA ASN A 9 -0.46 -6.24 -6.18
C ASN A 9 -0.57 -4.90 -6.89
N ASP A 10 0.14 -4.73 -7.98
CA ASP A 10 0.12 -3.53 -8.80
C ASP A 10 -0.18 -3.87 -10.27
N GLY A 11 -0.98 -4.88 -10.47
CA GLY A 11 -1.20 -5.47 -11.79
C GLY A 11 -0.47 -6.78 -11.94
N LEU A 12 0.56 -6.98 -11.12
CA LEU A 12 1.27 -8.24 -11.00
C LEU A 12 1.33 -8.57 -9.52
N ASP A 13 1.17 -9.83 -9.20
CA ASP A 13 1.26 -10.28 -7.81
C ASP A 13 2.72 -10.50 -7.45
N ILE A 14 3.22 -9.73 -6.50
CA ILE A 14 4.56 -9.89 -5.96
C ILE A 14 4.42 -10.44 -4.55
N THR A 15 4.76 -11.70 -4.40
CA THR A 15 4.60 -12.39 -3.12
C THR A 15 5.91 -12.35 -2.35
N ASP A 16 5.82 -11.94 -1.08
CA ASP A 16 6.96 -11.95 -0.17
C ASP A 16 7.01 -13.30 0.51
N ASP A 17 8.04 -14.08 0.25
CA ASP A 17 8.23 -15.39 0.86
C ASP A 17 9.33 -15.40 1.91
N VAL A 18 9.88 -14.25 2.23
CA VAL A 18 10.90 -14.09 3.28
C VAL A 18 10.31 -13.54 4.56
N GLY A 19 9.57 -12.44 4.43
CA GLY A 19 8.94 -11.80 5.58
C GLY A 19 9.88 -10.94 6.40
N LEU A 20 9.32 -10.29 7.39
CA LEU A 20 10.03 -9.44 8.31
C LEU A 20 9.48 -9.66 9.72
N GLU A 21 10.35 -9.85 10.67
CA GLU A 21 9.93 -9.97 12.06
C GLU A 21 9.68 -8.58 12.63
N CYS A 22 8.49 -8.38 13.18
CA CYS A 22 8.10 -7.13 13.80
C CYS A 22 7.62 -7.39 15.22
N ALA A 23 7.93 -6.47 16.11
CA ALA A 23 7.61 -6.66 17.52
C ALA A 23 6.10 -6.61 17.80
N SER A 24 5.34 -5.90 16.98
CA SER A 24 3.92 -5.70 17.18
C SER A 24 3.23 -5.39 15.86
N LEU A 25 1.90 -5.39 15.89
CA LEU A 25 1.10 -4.96 14.74
C LEU A 25 1.39 -3.51 14.36
N ASP A 26 1.56 -2.64 15.37
CA ASP A 26 1.89 -1.24 15.11
C ASP A 26 3.25 -1.11 14.42
N ALA A 27 4.22 -1.91 14.81
CA ALA A 27 5.52 -1.89 14.14
C ALA A 27 5.39 -2.35 12.69
N ALA A 28 4.60 -3.40 12.45
CA ALA A 28 4.36 -3.89 11.10
C ALA A 28 3.64 -2.84 10.26
N LEU A 29 2.68 -2.12 10.84
CA LEU A 29 1.97 -1.07 10.14
C LEU A 29 2.92 0.06 9.71
N ARG A 30 3.81 0.48 10.59
CA ARG A 30 4.78 1.52 10.23
C ARG A 30 5.71 1.07 9.11
N GLU A 31 6.16 -0.18 9.17
CA GLU A 31 6.99 -0.72 8.09
C GLU A 31 6.22 -0.80 6.78
N ALA A 32 4.94 -1.18 6.83
CA ALA A 32 4.10 -1.25 5.65
C ALA A 32 3.93 0.13 5.00
N VAL A 33 3.71 1.17 5.80
CA VAL A 33 3.54 2.52 5.28
C VAL A 33 4.83 3.00 4.61
N ARG A 34 5.98 2.74 5.23
CA ARG A 34 7.26 3.11 4.66
C ARG A 34 7.52 2.37 3.35
N TYR A 35 7.25 1.09 3.33
CA TYR A 35 7.44 0.27 2.14
C TYR A 35 6.50 0.71 1.02
N ALA A 36 5.23 0.95 1.35
CA ALA A 36 4.26 1.44 0.37
C ALA A 36 4.70 2.77 -0.22
N GLY A 37 5.15 3.69 0.62
CA GLY A 37 5.64 4.98 0.14
C GLY A 37 6.82 4.85 -0.82
N ALA A 38 7.76 3.99 -0.50
CA ALA A 38 8.92 3.76 -1.37
C ALA A 38 8.51 3.16 -2.70
N LEU A 39 7.60 2.19 -2.68
CA LEU A 39 7.13 1.54 -3.90
C LEU A 39 6.36 2.51 -4.78
N VAL A 40 5.50 3.32 -4.21
CA VAL A 40 4.73 4.31 -4.96
C VAL A 40 5.67 5.34 -5.57
N GLN A 41 6.69 5.76 -4.84
CA GLN A 41 7.67 6.70 -5.35
C GLN A 41 8.41 6.13 -6.57
N GLU A 42 8.81 4.86 -6.51
CA GLU A 42 9.47 4.21 -7.62
C GLU A 42 8.55 4.01 -8.81
N SER A 43 7.26 3.83 -8.55
CA SER A 43 6.27 3.54 -9.58
C SER A 43 5.64 4.80 -10.17
N GLY A 44 6.07 5.99 -9.75
CA GLY A 44 5.42 7.23 -10.14
C GLY A 44 5.32 7.45 -11.63
N ASN A 45 6.25 6.92 -12.42
CA ASN A 45 6.21 7.05 -13.87
C ASN A 45 5.25 6.07 -14.54
N ARG A 46 4.81 5.05 -13.84
CA ARG A 46 3.95 4.00 -14.40
C ARG A 46 2.50 4.14 -13.99
N LEU A 47 2.24 4.81 -12.87
CA LEU A 47 0.89 4.94 -12.34
C LEU A 47 0.16 6.08 -13.03
N GLY A 48 -1.08 5.84 -13.42
CA GLY A 48 -1.92 6.82 -14.08
C GLY A 48 -3.36 6.71 -13.64
N LEU A 49 -4.22 7.51 -14.25
CA LEU A 49 -5.64 7.49 -13.95
C LEU A 49 -6.22 6.10 -14.20
N GLY A 50 -7.00 5.64 -13.25
CA GLY A 50 -7.62 4.33 -13.31
C GLY A 50 -6.80 3.22 -12.67
N ASP A 51 -5.55 3.47 -12.35
CA ASP A 51 -4.71 2.45 -11.76
C ASP A 51 -5.00 2.26 -10.29
N THR A 52 -4.86 1.02 -9.84
CA THR A 52 -4.98 0.66 -8.44
C THR A 52 -3.74 -0.11 -8.02
N TRP A 53 -3.44 -0.04 -6.73
CA TRP A 53 -2.28 -0.66 -6.16
C TRP A 53 -2.63 -1.07 -4.74
N SER A 54 -2.20 -2.24 -4.32
CA SER A 54 -2.46 -2.66 -2.95
C SER A 54 -1.26 -3.38 -2.36
N LEU A 55 -1.14 -3.26 -1.05
CA LEU A 55 -0.15 -3.97 -0.26
C LEU A 55 -0.90 -4.73 0.82
N GLU A 56 -0.82 -6.04 0.78
CA GLU A 56 -1.41 -6.89 1.81
C GLU A 56 -0.33 -7.26 2.80
N VAL A 57 -0.61 -7.04 4.08
CA VAL A 57 0.29 -7.45 5.15
C VAL A 57 -0.37 -8.58 5.90
N ARG A 58 0.33 -9.69 5.97
CA ARG A 58 -0.20 -10.90 6.58
C ARG A 58 0.75 -11.40 7.65
N GLU A 59 0.21 -11.66 8.83
CA GLU A 59 0.97 -12.29 9.88
C GLU A 59 0.99 -13.80 9.66
N GLU A 60 2.16 -14.42 9.86
CA GLU A 60 2.35 -15.83 9.63
C GLU A 60 1.35 -16.71 10.40
N ALA A 61 1.11 -16.35 11.67
CA ALA A 61 0.26 -17.18 12.54
C ALA A 61 -1.23 -16.99 12.27
N THR A 62 -1.67 -15.80 11.88
CA THR A 62 -3.09 -15.48 11.76
C THR A 62 -3.59 -15.41 10.34
N ALA A 63 -2.72 -15.47 9.36
CA ALA A 63 -3.02 -15.52 7.94
C ALA A 63 -3.52 -14.20 7.34
N SER A 64 -4.07 -13.28 8.11
CA SER A 64 -4.59 -12.02 7.57
C SER A 64 -4.44 -10.92 8.59
N THR A 65 -4.13 -9.72 8.15
CA THR A 65 -3.91 -8.60 9.04
C THR A 65 -4.52 -7.31 8.50
N PHE A 66 -3.95 -6.72 7.46
CA PHE A 66 -4.51 -5.50 6.88
C PHE A 66 -4.01 -5.29 5.46
N CYS A 67 -4.65 -4.36 4.75
CA CYS A 67 -4.23 -3.96 3.41
C CYS A 67 -4.11 -2.45 3.34
N ILE A 68 -3.16 -1.98 2.53
CA ILE A 68 -3.04 -0.58 2.16
C ILE A 68 -3.38 -0.47 0.69
N ASP A 69 -4.41 0.31 0.36
CA ASP A 69 -4.86 0.45 -1.02
C ASP A 69 -4.60 1.85 -1.52
N LEU A 70 -4.12 1.94 -2.75
CA LEU A 70 -3.96 3.20 -3.47
C LEU A 70 -4.81 3.14 -4.72
N GLN A 71 -5.56 4.19 -4.99
CA GLN A 71 -6.37 4.29 -6.20
C GLN A 71 -6.20 5.68 -6.79
N ILE A 72 -5.93 5.73 -8.08
CA ILE A 72 -5.83 7.00 -8.80
C ILE A 72 -7.05 7.09 -9.70
N ARG A 73 -7.96 8.00 -9.37
CA ARG A 73 -9.22 8.15 -10.08
C ARG A 73 -9.48 9.61 -10.39
N PRO A 74 -10.22 9.89 -11.47
CA PRO A 74 -10.56 11.28 -11.77
C PRO A 74 -11.52 11.84 -10.72
N CYS A 75 -11.40 13.14 -10.47
CA CYS A 75 -12.30 13.84 -9.57
C CYS A 75 -13.41 14.49 -10.34
N VAL A 76 -14.59 14.57 -9.71
CA VAL A 76 -15.70 15.32 -10.28
C VAL A 76 -15.45 16.80 -9.97
N ALA A 77 -15.29 17.60 -11.01
CA ALA A 77 -14.81 18.97 -10.87
C ALA A 77 -15.58 19.81 -9.86
N SER A 78 -16.91 19.77 -9.91
CA SER A 78 -17.71 20.64 -9.05
C SER A 78 -17.71 20.21 -7.59
N ALA A 79 -17.54 18.93 -7.33
CA ALA A 79 -17.62 18.39 -5.97
C ALA A 79 -16.28 18.29 -5.29
N THR A 80 -15.19 18.16 -6.05
CA THR A 80 -13.90 17.80 -5.53
C THR A 80 -12.80 18.80 -5.78
N GLU A 81 -13.14 19.95 -6.36
CA GLU A 81 -12.15 20.96 -6.68
C GLU A 81 -11.36 21.42 -5.47
N ALA A 82 -12.04 21.61 -4.34
CA ALA A 82 -11.36 22.03 -3.12
C ALA A 82 -10.43 20.93 -2.59
N GLN A 83 -10.82 19.68 -2.73
CA GLN A 83 -9.96 18.56 -2.31
C GLN A 83 -8.71 18.45 -3.17
N CYS A 84 -8.86 18.68 -4.45
CA CYS A 84 -7.71 18.63 -5.35
C CYS A 84 -6.72 19.74 -5.04
N ARG A 85 -7.21 20.92 -4.65
CA ARG A 85 -6.33 22.01 -4.28
C ARG A 85 -5.58 21.75 -2.98
N SER A 86 -6.22 21.09 -2.04
CA SER A 86 -5.60 20.84 -0.75
C SER A 86 -4.42 19.87 -0.86
N ALA A 87 -4.31 19.15 -1.94
CA ALA A 87 -3.20 18.23 -2.17
C ALA A 87 -1.94 18.94 -2.69
N ALA A 88 -2.05 20.19 -3.06
CA ALA A 88 -0.92 20.92 -3.62
C ALA A 88 0.02 21.50 -2.51
#